data_56d1630703d7bd001de1b272fea4a0c9
#
_entry.id   56d1630703d7bd001de1b272fea4a0c9
#
_cell.length_a   1.000
_cell.length_b   1.000
_cell.length_c   1.000
_cell.angle_alpha   90.00
_cell.angle_beta   90.00
_cell.angle_gamma   90.00
#
_symmetry.space_group_name_H-M   'P 1'
#
loop_
_entity.id
_entity.type
_entity.pdbx_description
1 polymer ?
#
loop_
_entity_poly.entity_id
_entity_poly.type
_entity_poly.pdbx_seq_one_letter_code
_entity_poly.pdbx_strand_id
1 'polypeptide(L)'
;MKSKKKRKSVLNRFEKIGSFLVGLLIVVFSYGYGDHFYSKIFELDPLLIFALGVLFTFLSVFVLAFIHEIGHMLFGLLCGFEFISFRVGNIMLLRKDGKLTITKDSIPGTAGDCRMAPPELVEGKILPFILHLSGGIAFNLLSAVIFAIPVFLRIDAPIFLLFCFVFVIMNLLTAVINISPRADYVPTDGYYVRQILKDKTSLRAIWINMKILEASNKGVRLCDMPDEWFELSDSDLGDGVMLDNYHALVCERMCLQHRYDEVASLIGSTFNAESKLMGVTEISFAVMSFHIAAINGNLDKAKTFFENHLEKYDKMMKKDVSYARVKYGYKLITKPECSCVEKQKNHFLAMTEELKKSVYSFMIPDELAYFEEMEAGIKKAQATQNT
;
A
#
# COMPACT_ATOMS: atom_id res chain seq x y z
N MET A 1 -19.76 6.55 25.86
CA MET A 1 -20.65 5.43 25.48
C MET A 1 -21.65 5.75 24.36
N LYS A 2 -22.43 6.82 24.42
CA LYS A 2 -23.41 7.20 23.36
C LYS A 2 -22.78 7.45 21.97
N SER A 3 -21.59 8.07 21.89
CA SER A 3 -20.86 8.34 20.64
C SER A 3 -20.40 7.05 19.93
N LYS A 4 -19.80 6.09 20.66
CA LYS A 4 -19.38 4.78 20.10
C LYS A 4 -20.56 3.98 19.53
N LYS A 5 -21.73 4.01 20.21
CA LYS A 5 -22.94 3.32 19.76
C LYS A 5 -23.52 3.93 18.47
N LYS A 6 -23.46 5.27 18.34
CA LYS A 6 -23.91 5.98 17.13
C LYS A 6 -22.98 5.72 15.93
N ARG A 7 -21.66 5.69 16.13
CA ARG A 7 -20.67 5.37 15.08
C ARG A 7 -20.80 3.92 14.59
N LYS A 8 -20.95 2.94 15.50
CA LYS A 8 -21.19 1.53 15.15
C LYS A 8 -22.47 1.36 14.33
N SER A 9 -23.51 2.14 14.62
CA SER A 9 -24.77 2.16 13.85
C SER A 9 -24.57 2.74 12.44
N VAL A 10 -23.76 3.77 12.27
CA VAL A 10 -23.46 4.37 10.95
C VAL A 10 -22.63 3.40 10.11
N LEU A 11 -21.60 2.78 10.68
CA LEU A 11 -20.77 1.78 10.01
C LEU A 11 -21.61 0.59 9.50
N ASN A 12 -22.45 -0.01 10.37
CA ASN A 12 -23.33 -1.10 9.97
C ASN A 12 -24.34 -0.70 8.87
N ARG A 13 -24.74 0.59 8.83
CA ARG A 13 -25.60 1.09 7.75
C ARG A 13 -24.83 1.23 6.44
N PHE A 14 -23.59 1.73 6.49
CA PHE A 14 -22.76 1.89 5.30
C PHE A 14 -22.44 0.54 4.65
N GLU A 15 -22.01 -0.45 5.44
CA GLU A 15 -21.78 -1.82 4.98
C GLU A 15 -23.04 -2.46 4.38
N LYS A 16 -24.21 -2.28 5.03
CA LYS A 16 -25.47 -2.81 4.55
C LYS A 16 -25.95 -2.14 3.26
N ILE A 17 -25.81 -0.81 3.16
CA ILE A 17 -26.18 -0.07 1.94
C ILE A 17 -25.25 -0.46 0.78
N GLY A 18 -23.94 -0.55 1.00
CA GLY A 18 -23.00 -0.98 -0.01
C GLY A 18 -23.30 -2.40 -0.51
N SER A 19 -23.50 -3.35 0.40
CA SER A 19 -23.86 -4.73 0.05
C SER A 19 -25.21 -4.82 -0.66
N PHE A 20 -26.20 -4.02 -0.24
CA PHE A 20 -27.50 -3.96 -0.89
C PHE A 20 -27.41 -3.42 -2.32
N LEU A 21 -26.65 -2.33 -2.54
CA LEU A 21 -26.46 -1.74 -3.87
C LEU A 21 -25.74 -2.72 -4.81
N VAL A 22 -24.72 -3.41 -4.32
CA VAL A 22 -24.02 -4.44 -5.10
C VAL A 22 -24.96 -5.61 -5.41
N GLY A 23 -25.73 -6.07 -4.43
CA GLY A 23 -26.73 -7.12 -4.65
C GLY A 23 -27.81 -6.70 -5.66
N LEU A 24 -28.33 -5.48 -5.56
CA LEU A 24 -29.27 -4.92 -6.52
C LEU A 24 -28.69 -4.85 -7.94
N LEU A 25 -27.45 -4.39 -8.07
CA LEU A 25 -26.74 -4.36 -9.35
C LEU A 25 -26.61 -5.78 -9.93
N ILE A 26 -26.20 -6.77 -9.13
CA ILE A 26 -26.11 -8.16 -9.57
C ILE A 26 -27.46 -8.65 -10.10
N VAL A 27 -28.57 -8.39 -9.40
CA VAL A 27 -29.93 -8.79 -9.83
C VAL A 27 -30.31 -8.10 -11.14
N VAL A 28 -30.15 -6.78 -11.22
CA VAL A 28 -30.45 -5.98 -12.43
C VAL A 28 -29.62 -6.47 -13.60
N PHE A 29 -28.33 -6.76 -13.38
CA PHE A 29 -27.44 -7.33 -14.41
C PHE A 29 -27.88 -8.72 -14.84
N SER A 30 -28.17 -9.60 -13.89
CA SER A 30 -28.63 -10.97 -14.21
C SER A 30 -29.91 -10.96 -15.05
N TYR A 31 -30.81 -10.02 -14.78
CA TYR A 31 -32.03 -9.85 -15.56
C TYR A 31 -31.75 -9.23 -16.95
N GLY A 32 -30.91 -8.19 -17.02
CA GLY A 32 -30.56 -7.52 -18.28
C GLY A 32 -29.74 -8.39 -19.23
N TYR A 33 -28.89 -9.29 -18.69
CA TYR A 33 -28.10 -10.26 -19.45
C TYR A 33 -28.89 -11.55 -19.78
N GLY A 34 -30.24 -11.51 -19.80
CA GLY A 34 -31.09 -12.63 -20.16
C GLY A 34 -31.00 -13.05 -21.63
N ASP A 35 -32.15 -13.33 -22.23
CA ASP A 35 -32.25 -14.01 -23.55
C ASP A 35 -31.44 -13.37 -24.67
N HIS A 36 -31.39 -12.04 -24.75
CA HIS A 36 -30.68 -11.36 -25.85
C HIS A 36 -29.16 -11.56 -25.78
N PHE A 37 -28.56 -11.41 -24.58
CA PHE A 37 -27.12 -11.59 -24.41
C PHE A 37 -26.72 -13.03 -24.72
N TYR A 38 -27.42 -14.00 -24.10
CA TYR A 38 -27.07 -15.42 -24.31
C TYR A 38 -27.28 -15.86 -25.76
N SER A 39 -28.37 -15.44 -26.42
CA SER A 39 -28.60 -15.76 -27.82
C SER A 39 -27.46 -15.27 -28.69
N LYS A 40 -26.93 -14.07 -28.46
CA LYS A 40 -25.84 -13.49 -29.25
C LYS A 40 -24.46 -14.08 -28.94
N ILE A 41 -24.18 -14.41 -27.69
CA ILE A 41 -22.89 -15.02 -27.33
C ILE A 41 -22.81 -16.45 -27.81
N PHE A 42 -23.90 -17.22 -27.75
CA PHE A 42 -23.93 -18.61 -28.25
C PHE A 42 -23.85 -18.74 -29.79
N GLU A 43 -23.96 -17.63 -30.55
CA GLU A 43 -23.64 -17.59 -31.96
C GLU A 43 -22.13 -17.70 -32.22
N LEU A 44 -21.27 -17.41 -31.22
CA LEU A 44 -19.81 -17.49 -31.30
C LEU A 44 -19.32 -18.92 -31.03
N ASP A 45 -18.17 -19.25 -31.62
CA ASP A 45 -17.47 -20.50 -31.32
C ASP A 45 -17.05 -20.55 -29.82
N PRO A 46 -17.28 -21.65 -29.10
CA PRO A 46 -16.95 -21.76 -27.67
C PRO A 46 -15.48 -21.52 -27.33
N LEU A 47 -14.55 -21.94 -28.19
CA LEU A 47 -13.12 -21.71 -28.00
C LEU A 47 -12.78 -20.23 -28.17
N LEU A 48 -13.44 -19.54 -29.10
CA LEU A 48 -13.33 -18.09 -29.26
C LEU A 48 -13.86 -17.33 -28.06
N ILE A 49 -15.02 -17.72 -27.50
CA ILE A 49 -15.56 -17.14 -26.26
C ILE A 49 -14.55 -17.28 -25.13
N PHE A 50 -13.98 -18.46 -24.94
CA PHE A 50 -12.97 -18.69 -23.90
C PHE A 50 -11.73 -17.81 -24.09
N ALA A 51 -11.16 -17.79 -25.31
CA ALA A 51 -9.97 -17.02 -25.62
C ALA A 51 -10.20 -15.50 -25.42
N LEU A 52 -11.32 -14.99 -25.92
CA LEU A 52 -11.72 -13.58 -25.73
C LEU A 52 -12.01 -13.27 -24.26
N GLY A 53 -12.64 -14.16 -23.52
CA GLY A 53 -12.90 -14.02 -22.09
C GLY A 53 -11.61 -13.85 -21.28
N VAL A 54 -10.61 -14.68 -21.55
CA VAL A 54 -9.27 -14.54 -20.93
C VAL A 54 -8.61 -13.20 -21.31
N LEU A 55 -8.62 -12.86 -22.62
CA LEU A 55 -8.05 -11.61 -23.11
C LEU A 55 -8.73 -10.39 -22.46
N PHE A 56 -10.06 -10.36 -22.43
CA PHE A 56 -10.82 -9.25 -21.86
C PHE A 56 -10.67 -9.15 -20.35
N THR A 57 -10.54 -10.27 -19.65
CA THR A 57 -10.21 -10.27 -18.21
C THR A 57 -8.85 -9.60 -17.97
N PHE A 58 -7.84 -9.98 -18.76
CA PHE A 58 -6.51 -9.39 -18.63
C PHE A 58 -6.50 -7.88 -18.93
N LEU A 59 -7.15 -7.48 -20.04
CA LEU A 59 -7.27 -6.05 -20.39
C LEU A 59 -8.06 -5.27 -19.33
N SER A 60 -9.11 -5.88 -18.79
CA SER A 60 -9.94 -5.25 -17.75
C SER A 60 -9.14 -4.86 -16.50
N VAL A 61 -8.16 -5.66 -16.08
CA VAL A 61 -7.36 -5.36 -14.87
C VAL A 61 -6.70 -3.98 -14.95
N PHE A 62 -6.09 -3.63 -16.09
CA PHE A 62 -5.43 -2.34 -16.26
C PHE A 62 -6.43 -1.17 -16.35
N VAL A 63 -7.52 -1.37 -17.11
CA VAL A 63 -8.55 -0.32 -17.27
C VAL A 63 -9.27 -0.07 -15.95
N LEU A 64 -9.56 -1.12 -15.19
CA LEU A 64 -10.17 -1.04 -13.87
C LEU A 64 -9.31 -0.29 -12.87
N ALA A 65 -8.01 -0.62 -12.80
CA ALA A 65 -7.08 0.09 -11.94
C ALA A 65 -7.04 1.59 -12.29
N PHE A 66 -6.98 1.93 -13.58
CA PHE A 66 -7.00 3.30 -14.05
C PHE A 66 -8.28 4.03 -13.63
N ILE A 67 -9.45 3.43 -13.84
CA ILE A 67 -10.76 4.02 -13.48
C ILE A 67 -10.88 4.19 -11.96
N HIS A 68 -10.44 3.20 -11.19
CA HIS A 68 -10.47 3.22 -9.74
C HIS A 68 -9.64 4.39 -9.18
N GLU A 69 -8.40 4.52 -9.65
CA GLU A 69 -7.50 5.58 -9.19
C GLU A 69 -7.97 6.98 -9.64
N ILE A 70 -8.59 7.11 -10.84
CA ILE A 70 -9.26 8.35 -11.25
C ILE A 70 -10.38 8.72 -10.28
N GLY A 71 -11.13 7.73 -9.78
CA GLY A 71 -12.16 7.94 -8.77
C GLY A 71 -11.61 8.60 -7.51
N HIS A 72 -10.51 8.07 -6.96
CA HIS A 72 -9.82 8.68 -5.82
C HIS A 72 -9.34 10.09 -6.12
N MET A 73 -8.73 10.29 -7.29
CA MET A 73 -8.24 11.60 -7.72
C MET A 73 -9.36 12.64 -7.79
N LEU A 74 -10.45 12.34 -8.49
CA LEU A 74 -11.53 13.29 -8.70
C LEU A 74 -12.27 13.63 -7.41
N PHE A 75 -12.60 12.63 -6.60
CA PHE A 75 -13.22 12.85 -5.30
C PHE A 75 -12.29 13.57 -4.33
N GLY A 76 -10.99 13.27 -4.38
CA GLY A 76 -9.96 13.99 -3.61
C GLY A 76 -9.92 15.46 -3.99
N LEU A 77 -9.81 15.79 -5.27
CA LEU A 77 -9.81 17.17 -5.77
C LEU A 77 -11.08 17.95 -5.34
N LEU A 78 -12.25 17.31 -5.42
CA LEU A 78 -13.52 17.90 -4.97
C LEU A 78 -13.55 18.14 -3.45
N CYS A 79 -12.75 17.38 -2.68
CA CYS A 79 -12.66 17.49 -1.23
C CYS A 79 -11.48 18.36 -0.74
N GLY A 80 -10.77 19.04 -1.67
CA GLY A 80 -9.66 19.92 -1.32
C GLY A 80 -8.31 19.23 -1.14
N PHE A 81 -8.17 17.98 -1.60
CA PHE A 81 -6.86 17.33 -1.71
C PHE A 81 -6.10 17.85 -2.93
N GLU A 82 -4.79 17.85 -2.87
CA GLU A 82 -3.93 18.21 -3.99
C GLU A 82 -3.28 16.97 -4.61
N PHE A 83 -3.15 16.96 -5.93
CA PHE A 83 -2.57 15.87 -6.68
C PHE A 83 -1.05 15.78 -6.45
N ILE A 84 -0.57 14.58 -6.07
CA ILE A 84 0.85 14.25 -5.95
C ILE A 84 1.28 13.33 -7.08
N SER A 85 0.71 12.11 -7.15
CA SER A 85 1.06 11.13 -8.17
C SER A 85 -0.09 10.19 -8.49
N PHE A 86 -0.02 9.60 -9.68
CA PHE A 86 -0.99 8.63 -10.19
C PHE A 86 -0.24 7.51 -10.90
N ARG A 87 -0.45 6.27 -10.48
CA ARG A 87 0.25 5.11 -11.01
C ARG A 87 -0.74 4.03 -11.46
N VAL A 88 -0.46 3.42 -12.61
CA VAL A 88 -1.12 2.19 -13.07
C VAL A 88 -0.04 1.23 -13.57
N GLY A 89 -0.04 0.03 -13.05
CA GLY A 89 1.04 -0.93 -13.27
C GLY A 89 2.38 -0.35 -12.76
N ASN A 90 3.33 -0.17 -13.66
CA ASN A 90 4.65 0.40 -13.37
C ASN A 90 4.87 1.80 -13.95
N ILE A 91 3.84 2.42 -14.51
CA ILE A 91 3.90 3.78 -15.05
C ILE A 91 3.30 4.73 -14.02
N MET A 92 4.08 5.71 -13.59
CA MET A 92 3.68 6.72 -12.63
C MET A 92 3.78 8.11 -13.24
N LEU A 93 2.67 8.86 -13.20
CA LEU A 93 2.60 10.29 -13.43
C LEU A 93 2.79 10.99 -12.09
N LEU A 94 3.80 11.85 -11.98
CA LEU A 94 4.20 12.51 -10.74
C LEU A 94 4.22 14.02 -10.95
N ARG A 95 3.73 14.79 -9.96
CA ARG A 95 3.92 16.23 -9.89
C ARG A 95 5.18 16.56 -9.11
N LYS A 96 6.23 17.01 -9.81
CA LYS A 96 7.49 17.46 -9.21
C LYS A 96 7.78 18.90 -9.63
N ASP A 97 8.05 19.79 -8.69
CA ASP A 97 8.33 21.21 -8.93
C ASP A 97 7.30 21.91 -9.84
N GLY A 98 6.01 21.60 -9.61
CA GLY A 98 4.89 22.12 -10.37
C GLY A 98 4.71 21.52 -11.77
N LYS A 99 5.61 20.63 -12.24
CA LYS A 99 5.55 19.98 -13.56
C LYS A 99 5.11 18.52 -13.42
N LEU A 100 4.37 18.03 -14.42
CA LEU A 100 4.03 16.63 -14.53
C LEU A 100 5.17 15.87 -15.22
N THR A 101 5.65 14.80 -14.58
CA THR A 101 6.73 13.96 -15.06
C THR A 101 6.29 12.50 -15.05
N ILE A 102 6.60 11.76 -16.12
CA ILE A 102 6.36 10.33 -16.18
C ILE A 102 7.63 9.60 -15.72
N THR A 103 7.45 8.70 -14.76
CA THR A 103 8.52 7.86 -14.23
C THR A 103 8.05 6.41 -14.07
N LYS A 104 8.94 5.51 -13.69
CA LYS A 104 8.61 4.12 -13.39
C LYS A 104 8.68 3.90 -11.88
N ASP A 105 7.62 3.38 -11.33
CA ASP A 105 7.53 2.93 -9.94
C ASP A 105 6.62 1.70 -9.86
N SER A 106 6.88 0.82 -8.91
CA SER A 106 6.04 -0.36 -8.70
C SER A 106 5.90 -0.65 -7.22
N ILE A 107 4.65 -0.69 -6.75
CA ILE A 107 4.35 -1.09 -5.38
C ILE A 107 3.82 -2.52 -5.43
N PRO A 108 4.54 -3.48 -4.83
CA PRO A 108 4.08 -4.87 -4.80
C PRO A 108 2.68 -4.98 -4.19
N GLY A 109 1.83 -5.80 -4.80
CA GLY A 109 0.47 -6.05 -4.30
C GLY A 109 -0.59 -5.04 -4.73
N THR A 110 -0.24 -3.98 -5.51
CA THR A 110 -1.19 -2.99 -6.02
C THR A 110 -1.14 -2.88 -7.55
N ALA A 111 -2.31 -2.82 -8.20
CA ALA A 111 -2.41 -2.57 -9.64
C ALA A 111 -2.35 -1.08 -9.98
N GLY A 112 -2.79 -0.21 -9.07
CA GLY A 112 -2.81 1.24 -9.15
C GLY A 112 -2.44 1.89 -7.83
N ASP A 113 -2.26 3.21 -7.82
CA ASP A 113 -2.03 4.03 -6.64
C ASP A 113 -2.23 5.51 -6.98
N CYS A 114 -3.10 6.19 -6.26
CA CYS A 114 -3.34 7.63 -6.40
C CYS A 114 -2.96 8.33 -5.09
N ARG A 115 -1.83 9.03 -5.09
CA ARG A 115 -1.37 9.78 -3.92
C ARG A 115 -1.82 11.23 -4.00
N MET A 116 -2.44 11.67 -2.92
CA MET A 116 -2.98 13.02 -2.79
C MET A 116 -2.48 13.65 -1.48
N ALA A 117 -2.12 14.93 -1.53
CA ALA A 117 -1.85 15.71 -0.33
C ALA A 117 -3.17 16.06 0.36
N PRO A 118 -3.35 15.76 1.64
CA PRO A 118 -4.60 16.00 2.30
C PRO A 118 -4.78 17.47 2.68
N PRO A 119 -6.03 17.96 2.75
CA PRO A 119 -6.32 19.25 3.35
C PRO A 119 -5.97 19.25 4.84
N GLU A 120 -5.94 20.43 5.46
CA GLU A 120 -5.69 20.55 6.90
C GLU A 120 -6.72 19.77 7.72
N LEU A 121 -6.22 19.09 8.76
CA LEU A 121 -7.05 18.26 9.62
C LEU A 121 -7.90 19.15 10.55
N VAL A 122 -9.20 19.19 10.29
CA VAL A 122 -10.16 19.89 11.14
C VAL A 122 -10.94 18.88 11.97
N GLU A 123 -10.97 19.10 13.30
CA GLU A 123 -11.65 18.17 14.21
C GLU A 123 -13.12 17.94 13.81
N GLY A 124 -13.50 16.68 13.71
CA GLY A 124 -14.85 16.25 13.33
C GLY A 124 -15.16 16.24 11.83
N LYS A 125 -14.33 16.83 10.98
CA LYS A 125 -14.50 16.82 9.52
C LYS A 125 -13.91 15.55 8.90
N ILE A 126 -14.63 14.44 9.01
CA ILE A 126 -14.21 13.14 8.43
C ILE A 126 -14.67 12.95 6.98
N LEU A 127 -15.69 13.69 6.55
CA LEU A 127 -16.35 13.47 5.26
C LEU A 127 -15.42 13.60 4.05
N PRO A 128 -14.49 14.59 3.97
CA PRO A 128 -13.55 14.69 2.86
C PRO A 128 -12.71 13.42 2.65
N PHE A 129 -12.23 12.80 3.74
CA PHE A 129 -11.44 11.57 3.71
C PHE A 129 -12.27 10.36 3.28
N ILE A 130 -13.50 10.24 3.79
CA ILE A 130 -14.42 9.17 3.39
C ILE A 130 -14.75 9.27 1.91
N LEU A 131 -15.04 10.47 1.40
CA LEU A 131 -15.35 10.68 -0.01
C LEU A 131 -14.15 10.35 -0.90
N HIS A 132 -12.96 10.85 -0.56
CA HIS A 132 -11.73 10.51 -1.28
C HIS A 132 -11.52 8.98 -1.34
N LEU A 133 -11.54 8.30 -0.20
CA LEU A 133 -11.36 6.84 -0.12
C LEU A 133 -12.49 6.05 -0.82
N SER A 134 -13.71 6.58 -0.87
CA SER A 134 -14.83 5.92 -1.57
C SER A 134 -14.84 6.19 -3.07
N GLY A 135 -14.01 7.10 -3.57
CA GLY A 135 -13.99 7.54 -4.97
C GLY A 135 -13.73 6.40 -5.95
N GLY A 136 -12.73 5.55 -5.67
CA GLY A 136 -12.41 4.40 -6.50
C GLY A 136 -13.57 3.40 -6.60
N ILE A 137 -14.19 3.08 -5.46
CA ILE A 137 -15.36 2.20 -5.40
C ILE A 137 -16.53 2.78 -6.21
N ALA A 138 -16.81 4.08 -6.04
CA ALA A 138 -17.89 4.76 -6.75
C ALA A 138 -17.68 4.74 -8.28
N PHE A 139 -16.45 4.92 -8.73
CA PHE A 139 -16.12 4.89 -10.16
C PHE A 139 -16.19 3.47 -10.75
N ASN A 140 -15.82 2.45 -10.01
CA ASN A 140 -16.01 1.07 -10.44
C ASN A 140 -17.51 0.75 -10.58
N LEU A 141 -18.35 1.15 -9.63
CA LEU A 141 -19.80 0.94 -9.72
C LEU A 141 -20.41 1.73 -10.87
N LEU A 142 -20.02 2.98 -11.06
CA LEU A 142 -20.47 3.80 -12.19
C LEU A 142 -20.08 3.19 -13.54
N SER A 143 -18.84 2.69 -13.65
CA SER A 143 -18.37 2.01 -14.86
C SER A 143 -19.15 0.72 -15.12
N ALA A 144 -19.45 -0.06 -14.09
CA ALA A 144 -20.31 -1.23 -14.24
C ALA A 144 -21.68 -0.85 -14.83
N VAL A 145 -22.30 0.23 -14.36
CA VAL A 145 -23.59 0.72 -14.89
C VAL A 145 -23.45 1.15 -16.34
N ILE A 146 -22.42 1.94 -16.68
CA ILE A 146 -22.21 2.44 -18.06
C ILE A 146 -22.00 1.29 -19.05
N PHE A 147 -21.16 0.32 -18.70
CA PHE A 147 -20.88 -0.84 -19.57
C PHE A 147 -21.98 -1.90 -19.59
N ALA A 148 -23.00 -1.76 -18.73
CA ALA A 148 -24.23 -2.54 -18.84
C ALA A 148 -25.21 -2.00 -19.90
N ILE A 149 -25.18 -0.68 -20.18
CA ILE A 149 -26.12 -0.03 -21.09
C ILE A 149 -26.23 -0.73 -22.45
N PRO A 150 -25.13 -1.15 -23.12
CA PRO A 150 -25.18 -1.83 -24.40
C PRO A 150 -26.08 -3.07 -24.43
N VAL A 151 -26.13 -3.81 -23.31
CA VAL A 151 -26.99 -5.01 -23.20
C VAL A 151 -28.47 -4.62 -23.14
N PHE A 152 -28.82 -3.61 -22.36
CA PHE A 152 -30.19 -3.12 -22.28
C PHE A 152 -30.68 -2.48 -23.59
N LEU A 153 -29.77 -1.86 -24.34
CA LEU A 153 -30.05 -1.32 -25.68
C LEU A 153 -30.10 -2.41 -26.77
N ARG A 154 -29.88 -3.69 -26.41
CA ARG A 154 -29.90 -4.83 -27.32
C ARG A 154 -29.00 -4.65 -28.56
N ILE A 155 -27.78 -4.12 -28.34
CA ILE A 155 -26.80 -3.93 -29.40
C ILE A 155 -26.43 -5.29 -30.00
N ASP A 156 -26.45 -5.39 -31.34
CA ASP A 156 -26.09 -6.61 -32.07
C ASP A 156 -24.57 -6.61 -32.41
N ALA A 157 -23.75 -6.85 -31.38
CA ALA A 157 -22.29 -6.92 -31.48
C ALA A 157 -21.74 -7.92 -30.44
N PRO A 158 -21.76 -9.23 -30.70
CA PRO A 158 -21.51 -10.26 -29.71
C PRO A 158 -20.14 -10.14 -29.02
N ILE A 159 -19.08 -9.84 -29.77
CA ILE A 159 -17.73 -9.67 -29.17
C ILE A 159 -17.70 -8.45 -28.22
N PHE A 160 -18.34 -7.35 -28.60
CA PHE A 160 -18.43 -6.16 -27.74
C PHE A 160 -19.30 -6.42 -26.50
N LEU A 161 -20.40 -7.16 -26.64
CA LEU A 161 -21.23 -7.58 -25.51
C LEU A 161 -20.48 -8.48 -24.54
N LEU A 162 -19.65 -9.40 -25.05
CA LEU A 162 -18.79 -10.24 -24.23
C LEU A 162 -17.76 -9.40 -23.45
N PHE A 163 -17.15 -8.42 -24.11
CA PHE A 163 -16.27 -7.47 -23.42
C PHE A 163 -16.99 -6.71 -22.30
N CYS A 164 -18.16 -6.14 -22.60
CA CYS A 164 -18.98 -5.43 -21.62
C CYS A 164 -19.33 -6.32 -20.43
N PHE A 165 -19.71 -7.56 -20.67
CA PHE A 165 -20.04 -8.53 -19.62
C PHE A 165 -18.86 -8.81 -18.69
N VAL A 166 -17.70 -9.14 -19.25
CA VAL A 166 -16.48 -9.38 -18.48
C VAL A 166 -16.11 -8.14 -17.68
N PHE A 167 -16.14 -6.97 -18.32
CA PHE A 167 -15.77 -5.71 -17.71
C PHE A 167 -16.69 -5.32 -16.54
N VAL A 168 -17.99 -5.53 -16.68
CA VAL A 168 -18.98 -5.33 -15.63
C VAL A 168 -18.72 -6.24 -14.43
N ILE A 169 -18.54 -7.54 -14.67
CA ILE A 169 -18.24 -8.50 -13.59
C ILE A 169 -16.97 -8.09 -12.85
N MET A 170 -15.91 -7.74 -13.58
CA MET A 170 -14.65 -7.32 -12.97
C MET A 170 -14.80 -6.04 -12.15
N ASN A 171 -15.57 -5.05 -12.62
CA ASN A 171 -15.87 -3.83 -11.84
C ASN A 171 -16.62 -4.16 -10.54
N LEU A 172 -17.63 -5.00 -10.59
CA LEU A 172 -18.40 -5.40 -9.41
C LEU A 172 -17.53 -6.17 -8.41
N LEU A 173 -16.70 -7.10 -8.87
CA LEU A 173 -15.76 -7.84 -8.02
C LEU A 173 -14.75 -6.89 -7.35
N THR A 174 -14.18 -5.96 -8.11
CA THR A 174 -13.26 -4.96 -7.56
C THR A 174 -13.94 -4.07 -6.53
N ALA A 175 -15.17 -3.62 -6.79
CA ALA A 175 -15.94 -2.83 -5.83
C ALA A 175 -16.21 -3.61 -4.53
N VAL A 176 -16.61 -4.90 -4.63
CA VAL A 176 -16.83 -5.78 -3.46
C VAL A 176 -15.55 -5.97 -2.65
N ILE A 177 -14.42 -6.21 -3.32
CA ILE A 177 -13.12 -6.37 -2.66
C ILE A 177 -12.76 -5.09 -1.90
N ASN A 178 -12.89 -3.92 -2.54
CA ASN A 178 -12.50 -2.64 -1.93
C ASN A 178 -13.48 -2.13 -0.87
N ILE A 179 -14.77 -2.47 -0.93
CA ILE A 179 -15.73 -2.19 0.15
C ILE A 179 -15.43 -3.06 1.38
N SER A 180 -14.94 -4.29 1.17
CA SER A 180 -14.66 -5.23 2.26
C SER A 180 -13.50 -4.72 3.12
N PRO A 181 -13.65 -4.59 4.45
CA PRO A 181 -12.62 -4.04 5.32
C PRO A 181 -11.51 -5.07 5.59
N ARG A 182 -10.62 -5.26 4.64
CA ARG A 182 -9.46 -6.16 4.73
C ARG A 182 -8.19 -5.36 5.01
N ALA A 183 -7.32 -5.95 5.82
CA ALA A 183 -6.02 -5.41 6.17
C ALA A 183 -4.94 -6.48 5.97
N ASP A 184 -4.92 -7.04 4.76
CA ASP A 184 -3.91 -8.02 4.36
C ASP A 184 -2.56 -7.33 4.11
N TYR A 185 -1.90 -7.60 2.97
CA TYR A 185 -0.63 -6.96 2.61
C TYR A 185 -0.78 -5.45 2.35
N VAL A 186 -1.82 -5.06 1.62
CA VAL A 186 -2.23 -3.67 1.41
C VAL A 186 -3.69 -3.53 1.86
N PRO A 187 -3.99 -2.63 2.81
CA PRO A 187 -5.35 -2.42 3.25
C PRO A 187 -6.24 -1.88 2.13
N THR A 188 -7.50 -2.33 2.10
CA THR A 188 -8.51 -1.85 1.16
C THR A 188 -9.08 -0.48 1.57
N ASP A 189 -9.71 0.24 0.63
CA ASP A 189 -10.39 1.51 0.92
C ASP A 189 -11.44 1.37 2.02
N GLY A 190 -12.23 0.29 1.98
CA GLY A 190 -13.21 -0.03 3.00
C GLY A 190 -12.61 -0.22 4.39
N TYR A 191 -11.38 -0.71 4.47
CA TYR A 191 -10.65 -0.79 5.74
C TYR A 191 -10.37 0.61 6.30
N TYR A 192 -9.81 1.52 5.48
CA TYR A 192 -9.53 2.88 5.88
C TYR A 192 -10.80 3.64 6.30
N VAL A 193 -11.86 3.56 5.48
CA VAL A 193 -13.18 4.15 5.82
C VAL A 193 -13.69 3.62 7.15
N ARG A 194 -13.59 2.32 7.39
CA ARG A 194 -14.00 1.70 8.65
C ARG A 194 -13.19 2.21 9.84
N GLN A 195 -11.88 2.35 9.69
CA GLN A 195 -11.01 2.87 10.76
C GLN A 195 -11.36 4.32 11.10
N ILE A 196 -11.53 5.20 10.11
CA ILE A 196 -11.96 6.59 10.31
C ILE A 196 -13.30 6.65 11.06
N LEU A 197 -14.25 5.78 10.71
CA LEU A 197 -15.56 5.73 11.37
C LEU A 197 -15.48 5.14 12.79
N LYS A 198 -14.49 4.29 13.06
CA LYS A 198 -14.31 3.64 14.36
C LYS A 198 -13.62 4.57 15.36
N ASP A 199 -12.57 5.26 14.94
CA ASP A 199 -11.67 5.99 15.81
C ASP A 199 -11.15 7.28 15.18
N LYS A 200 -11.10 8.37 15.98
CA LYS A 200 -10.53 9.66 15.58
C LYS A 200 -9.02 9.59 15.41
N THR A 201 -8.34 8.78 16.20
CA THR A 201 -6.89 8.58 16.14
C THR A 201 -6.47 8.00 14.80
N SER A 202 -7.25 7.04 14.28
CA SER A 202 -7.01 6.49 12.95
C SER A 202 -7.06 7.55 11.84
N LEU A 203 -7.96 8.55 11.94
CA LEU A 203 -7.99 9.66 10.98
C LEU A 203 -6.71 10.50 11.05
N ARG A 204 -6.23 10.81 12.27
CA ARG A 204 -4.95 11.54 12.45
C ARG A 204 -3.79 10.74 11.86
N ALA A 205 -3.70 9.44 12.13
CA ALA A 205 -2.66 8.58 11.57
C ALA A 205 -2.69 8.54 10.04
N ILE A 206 -3.87 8.43 9.42
CA ILE A 206 -4.03 8.49 7.95
C ILE A 206 -3.56 9.85 7.42
N TRP A 207 -4.01 10.95 8.04
CA TRP A 207 -3.63 12.29 7.65
C TRP A 207 -2.10 12.51 7.72
N ILE A 208 -1.47 12.08 8.82
CA ILE A 208 -0.01 12.16 8.99
C ILE A 208 0.71 11.34 7.92
N ASN A 209 0.28 10.11 7.66
CA ASN A 209 0.87 9.30 6.59
C ASN A 209 0.80 10.01 5.22
N MET A 210 -0.32 10.64 4.90
CA MET A 210 -0.48 11.40 3.66
C MET A 210 0.40 12.66 3.64
N LYS A 211 0.55 13.38 4.76
CA LYS A 211 1.45 14.55 4.89
C LYS A 211 2.92 14.15 4.76
N ILE A 212 3.31 13.03 5.35
CA ILE A 212 4.67 12.48 5.21
C ILE A 212 4.95 12.12 3.74
N LEU A 213 4.00 11.47 3.05
CA LEU A 213 4.13 11.18 1.62
C LEU A 213 4.26 12.45 0.79
N GLU A 214 3.48 13.49 1.09
CA GLU A 214 3.59 14.80 0.45
C GLU A 214 4.97 15.41 0.65
N ALA A 215 5.46 15.46 1.88
CA ALA A 215 6.77 16.02 2.22
C ALA A 215 7.93 15.20 1.58
N SER A 216 7.84 13.86 1.64
CA SER A 216 8.81 12.98 1.01
C SER A 216 8.87 13.17 -0.52
N ASN A 217 7.72 13.40 -1.15
CA ASN A 217 7.67 13.70 -2.59
C ASN A 217 8.34 15.04 -2.95
N LYS A 218 8.43 15.96 -1.99
CA LYS A 218 9.18 17.22 -2.08
C LYS A 218 10.66 17.07 -1.69
N GLY A 219 11.11 15.83 -1.39
CA GLY A 219 12.48 15.52 -0.99
C GLY A 219 12.82 15.85 0.46
N VAL A 220 11.84 16.08 1.31
CA VAL A 220 12.05 16.33 2.75
C VAL A 220 12.27 15.00 3.46
N ARG A 221 13.35 14.90 4.24
CA ARG A 221 13.68 13.70 5.03
C ARG A 221 12.79 13.63 6.28
N LEU A 222 12.50 12.42 6.75
CA LEU A 222 11.66 12.23 7.94
C LEU A 222 12.18 13.00 9.19
N CYS A 223 13.49 13.07 9.36
CA CYS A 223 14.09 13.82 10.49
C CYS A 223 13.89 15.33 10.40
N ASP A 224 13.62 15.87 9.21
CA ASP A 224 13.43 17.30 8.95
C ASP A 224 11.95 17.70 8.92
N MET A 225 11.03 16.74 9.10
CA MET A 225 9.58 17.00 9.16
C MET A 225 9.16 17.49 10.54
N PRO A 226 8.01 18.19 10.67
CA PRO A 226 7.52 18.73 11.93
C PRO A 226 7.42 17.68 13.05
N ASP A 227 7.87 18.01 14.26
CA ASP A 227 7.86 17.11 15.41
C ASP A 227 6.45 16.66 15.79
N GLU A 228 5.48 17.55 15.71
CA GLU A 228 4.08 17.27 16.03
C GLU A 228 3.43 16.16 15.20
N TRP A 229 4.04 15.79 14.07
CA TRP A 229 3.57 14.65 13.27
C TRP A 229 3.99 13.30 13.85
N PHE A 230 4.97 13.30 14.74
CA PHE A 230 5.56 12.08 15.32
C PHE A 230 5.36 11.97 16.83
N GLU A 231 4.63 12.91 17.43
CA GLU A 231 4.29 12.87 18.85
C GLU A 231 3.18 11.85 19.10
N LEU A 232 3.53 10.79 19.85
CA LEU A 232 2.58 9.79 20.32
C LEU A 232 1.91 10.30 21.60
N SER A 233 0.59 10.24 21.68
CA SER A 233 -0.18 10.42 22.91
C SER A 233 -0.72 9.07 23.39
N ASP A 234 -1.08 8.96 24.66
CA ASP A 234 -1.70 7.74 25.23
C ASP A 234 -2.96 7.32 24.46
N SER A 235 -3.65 8.27 23.82
CA SER A 235 -4.80 8.01 22.95
C SER A 235 -4.42 7.47 21.57
N ASP A 236 -3.15 7.54 21.18
CA ASP A 236 -2.63 7.06 19.90
C ASP A 236 -2.22 5.56 19.97
N LEU A 237 -2.30 4.97 21.17
CA LEU A 237 -2.06 3.54 21.42
C LEU A 237 -3.31 2.70 21.11
N GLY A 238 -3.92 2.90 19.94
CA GLY A 238 -5.07 2.13 19.50
C GLY A 238 -4.66 0.91 18.67
N ASP A 239 -5.61 0.00 18.45
CA ASP A 239 -5.43 -1.17 17.59
C ASP A 239 -5.65 -0.81 16.11
N GLY A 240 -4.77 -1.30 15.22
CA GLY A 240 -5.03 -1.30 13.79
C GLY A 240 -3.83 -0.94 12.93
N VAL A 241 -3.81 -1.47 11.70
CA VAL A 241 -2.72 -1.31 10.72
C VAL A 241 -2.32 0.16 10.48
N MET A 242 -3.25 1.11 10.63
CA MET A 242 -2.94 2.53 10.47
C MET A 242 -2.05 3.07 11.59
N LEU A 243 -2.32 2.66 12.81
CA LEU A 243 -1.50 3.03 13.97
C LEU A 243 -0.16 2.31 13.93
N ASP A 244 -0.15 1.04 13.50
CA ASP A 244 1.08 0.28 13.30
C ASP A 244 1.98 0.93 12.25
N ASN A 245 1.40 1.38 11.12
CA ASN A 245 2.14 2.14 10.09
C ASN A 245 2.67 3.47 10.65
N TYR A 246 1.87 4.18 11.45
CA TYR A 246 2.31 5.41 12.10
C TYR A 246 3.47 5.15 13.06
N HIS A 247 3.37 4.11 13.90
CA HIS A 247 4.48 3.72 14.78
C HIS A 247 5.75 3.33 14.00
N ALA A 248 5.60 2.67 12.85
CA ALA A 248 6.76 2.36 12.00
C ALA A 248 7.46 3.63 11.50
N LEU A 249 6.72 4.66 11.08
CA LEU A 249 7.27 5.96 10.68
C LEU A 249 7.95 6.71 11.84
N VAL A 250 7.35 6.65 13.04
CA VAL A 250 7.97 7.20 14.26
C VAL A 250 9.30 6.49 14.56
N CYS A 251 9.32 5.16 14.50
CA CYS A 251 10.55 4.38 14.69
C CYS A 251 11.61 4.69 13.63
N GLU A 252 11.20 4.80 12.36
CA GLU A 252 12.12 5.14 11.27
C GLU A 252 12.75 6.52 11.49
N ARG A 253 11.96 7.53 11.88
CA ARG A 253 12.48 8.83 12.26
C ARG A 253 13.46 8.77 13.42
N MET A 254 13.14 8.02 14.47
CA MET A 254 14.03 7.83 15.63
C MET A 254 15.35 7.13 15.21
N CYS A 255 15.29 6.18 14.27
CA CYS A 255 16.51 5.56 13.71
C CYS A 255 17.38 6.60 13.01
N LEU A 256 16.80 7.50 12.20
CA LEU A 256 17.53 8.60 11.55
C LEU A 256 18.14 9.60 12.56
N GLN A 257 17.59 9.64 13.78
CA GLN A 257 18.12 10.43 14.92
C GLN A 257 19.07 9.64 15.81
N HIS A 258 19.44 8.40 15.43
CA HIS A 258 20.27 7.46 16.20
C HIS A 258 19.73 7.13 17.62
N ARG A 259 18.41 7.23 17.83
CA ARG A 259 17.71 6.92 19.09
C ARG A 259 17.35 5.43 19.18
N TYR A 260 18.34 4.56 18.96
CA TYR A 260 18.13 3.12 18.79
C TYR A 260 17.53 2.41 20.01
N ASP A 261 17.85 2.83 21.24
CA ASP A 261 17.30 2.21 22.45
C ASP A 261 15.80 2.49 22.60
N GLU A 262 15.36 3.70 22.25
CA GLU A 262 13.94 4.06 22.24
C GLU A 262 13.18 3.28 21.16
N VAL A 263 13.78 3.15 19.97
CA VAL A 263 13.21 2.32 18.90
C VAL A 263 13.07 0.86 19.33
N ALA A 264 14.11 0.30 19.96
CA ALA A 264 14.07 -1.07 20.45
C ALA A 264 12.96 -1.29 21.50
N SER A 265 12.74 -0.29 22.39
CA SER A 265 11.68 -0.32 23.38
C SER A 265 10.29 -0.25 22.74
N LEU A 266 10.10 0.70 21.79
CA LEU A 266 8.82 0.89 21.11
C LEU A 266 8.46 -0.32 20.24
N ILE A 267 9.41 -0.84 19.46
CA ILE A 267 9.21 -2.06 18.66
C ILE A 267 8.89 -3.23 19.59
N GLY A 268 9.63 -3.40 20.70
CA GLY A 268 9.42 -4.50 21.64
C GLY A 268 8.03 -4.51 22.29
N SER A 269 7.39 -3.34 22.43
CA SER A 269 6.01 -3.22 22.93
C SER A 269 4.95 -3.49 21.85
N THR A 270 5.26 -3.22 20.58
CA THR A 270 4.33 -3.26 19.45
C THR A 270 4.49 -4.52 18.58
N PHE A 271 5.73 -4.99 18.42
CA PHE A 271 6.13 -6.10 17.56
C PHE A 271 6.80 -7.21 18.38
N ASN A 272 6.00 -8.18 18.75
CA ASN A 272 6.46 -9.40 19.42
C ASN A 272 6.17 -10.64 18.55
N ALA A 273 6.63 -11.80 18.98
CA ALA A 273 6.46 -13.07 18.25
C ALA A 273 4.99 -13.46 17.99
N GLU A 274 4.04 -12.88 18.74
CA GLU A 274 2.60 -13.13 18.61
C GLU A 274 1.88 -12.04 17.81
N SER A 275 2.58 -10.95 17.44
CA SER A 275 2.01 -9.85 16.68
C SER A 275 1.60 -10.33 15.30
N LYS A 276 0.33 -10.08 14.93
CA LYS A 276 -0.22 -10.38 13.61
C LYS A 276 0.04 -9.24 12.60
N LEU A 277 1.18 -8.58 12.73
CA LEU A 277 1.61 -7.61 11.74
C LEU A 277 1.91 -8.33 10.44
N MET A 278 1.51 -7.73 9.33
CA MET A 278 1.68 -8.28 7.99
C MET A 278 2.11 -7.19 7.02
N GLY A 279 2.74 -7.60 5.94
CA GLY A 279 3.06 -6.70 4.83
C GLY A 279 4.13 -5.67 5.16
N VAL A 280 3.91 -4.43 4.73
CA VAL A 280 4.91 -3.36 4.79
C VAL A 280 5.35 -3.03 6.22
N THR A 281 4.42 -2.99 7.16
CA THR A 281 4.71 -2.66 8.57
C THR A 281 5.59 -3.72 9.23
N GLU A 282 5.29 -5.00 9.00
CA GLU A 282 6.15 -6.09 9.50
C GLU A 282 7.56 -5.99 8.94
N ILE A 283 7.68 -5.71 7.63
CA ILE A 283 8.97 -5.54 6.97
C ILE A 283 9.75 -4.37 7.59
N SER A 284 9.11 -3.21 7.76
CA SER A 284 9.75 -2.02 8.34
C SER A 284 10.29 -2.30 9.75
N PHE A 285 9.47 -2.89 10.63
CA PHE A 285 9.91 -3.23 11.98
C PHE A 285 11.03 -4.29 11.98
N ALA A 286 10.95 -5.29 11.12
CA ALA A 286 11.98 -6.32 11.04
C ALA A 286 13.31 -5.78 10.48
N VAL A 287 13.28 -4.87 9.50
CA VAL A 287 14.47 -4.20 8.96
C VAL A 287 15.14 -3.35 10.05
N MET A 288 14.38 -2.55 10.80
CA MET A 288 14.92 -1.76 11.91
C MET A 288 15.47 -2.65 13.03
N SER A 289 14.72 -3.69 13.42
CA SER A 289 15.14 -4.64 14.45
C SER A 289 16.43 -5.38 14.08
N PHE A 290 16.53 -5.79 12.81
CA PHE A 290 17.76 -6.39 12.29
C PHE A 290 18.94 -5.42 12.40
N HIS A 291 18.76 -4.19 11.93
CA HIS A 291 19.79 -3.15 11.95
C HIS A 291 20.28 -2.90 13.39
N ILE A 292 19.36 -2.65 14.32
CA ILE A 292 19.70 -2.41 15.73
C ILE A 292 20.41 -3.61 16.37
N ALA A 293 19.95 -4.82 16.08
CA ALA A 293 20.61 -6.03 16.61
C ALA A 293 22.05 -6.17 16.05
N ALA A 294 22.23 -5.86 14.76
CA ALA A 294 23.53 -5.94 14.08
C ALA A 294 24.55 -4.94 14.61
N ILE A 295 24.15 -3.66 14.77
CA ILE A 295 25.04 -2.62 15.31
C ILE A 295 25.44 -2.87 16.77
N ASN A 296 24.52 -3.48 17.56
CA ASN A 296 24.78 -3.86 18.95
C ASN A 296 25.53 -5.20 19.09
N GLY A 297 25.96 -5.81 17.98
CA GLY A 297 26.70 -7.06 17.96
C GLY A 297 25.90 -8.31 18.30
N ASN A 298 24.56 -8.22 18.41
CA ASN A 298 23.70 -9.37 18.69
C ASN A 298 23.34 -10.08 17.38
N LEU A 299 24.31 -10.82 16.83
CA LEU A 299 24.20 -11.42 15.50
C LEU A 299 23.14 -12.52 15.42
N ASP A 300 22.92 -13.30 16.50
CA ASP A 300 21.88 -14.33 16.55
C ASP A 300 20.49 -13.72 16.49
N LYS A 301 20.28 -12.62 17.19
CA LYS A 301 19.01 -11.89 17.17
C LYS A 301 18.76 -11.29 15.78
N ALA A 302 19.77 -10.69 15.15
CA ALA A 302 19.69 -10.18 13.78
C ALA A 302 19.32 -11.29 12.79
N LYS A 303 20.00 -12.45 12.86
CA LYS A 303 19.71 -13.62 12.04
C LYS A 303 18.24 -14.07 12.22
N THR A 304 17.77 -14.18 13.46
CA THR A 304 16.40 -14.60 13.79
C THR A 304 15.35 -13.65 13.18
N PHE A 305 15.57 -12.34 13.24
CA PHE A 305 14.66 -11.38 12.62
C PHE A 305 14.57 -11.56 11.10
N PHE A 306 15.69 -11.80 10.45
CA PHE A 306 15.68 -12.04 9.01
C PHE A 306 14.91 -13.32 8.66
N GLU A 307 15.23 -14.43 9.29
CA GLU A 307 14.64 -15.73 8.99
C GLU A 307 13.13 -15.80 9.29
N ASN A 308 12.69 -15.21 10.40
CA ASN A 308 11.30 -15.28 10.81
C ASN A 308 10.39 -14.28 10.08
N HIS A 309 10.91 -13.11 9.73
CA HIS A 309 10.06 -11.99 9.28
C HIS A 309 10.38 -11.48 7.86
N LEU A 310 11.61 -11.60 7.38
CA LEU A 310 12.03 -11.01 6.11
C LEU A 310 12.18 -12.03 4.97
N GLU A 311 12.63 -13.23 5.23
CA GLU A 311 12.94 -14.23 4.20
C GLU A 311 11.73 -14.56 3.32
N LYS A 312 10.53 -14.64 3.90
CA LYS A 312 9.27 -14.90 3.17
C LYS A 312 8.94 -13.82 2.12
N TYR A 313 9.48 -12.62 2.28
CA TYR A 313 9.28 -11.49 1.35
C TYR A 313 10.37 -11.34 0.28
N ASP A 314 11.36 -12.24 0.23
CA ASP A 314 12.54 -12.12 -0.64
C ASP A 314 12.21 -11.86 -2.12
N LYS A 315 11.20 -12.54 -2.65
CA LYS A 315 10.78 -12.35 -4.05
C LYS A 315 10.15 -10.98 -4.30
N MET A 316 9.43 -10.46 -3.33
CA MET A 316 8.66 -9.24 -3.41
C MET A 316 9.53 -8.00 -3.20
N MET A 317 10.50 -8.09 -2.27
CA MET A 317 11.36 -6.98 -1.86
C MET A 317 12.67 -6.87 -2.66
N LYS A 318 12.78 -7.55 -3.80
CA LYS A 318 14.00 -7.54 -4.63
C LYS A 318 14.46 -6.16 -5.09
N LYS A 319 13.55 -5.19 -5.14
CA LYS A 319 13.82 -3.81 -5.57
C LYS A 319 13.79 -2.81 -4.41
N ASP A 320 13.74 -3.28 -3.18
CA ASP A 320 13.79 -2.43 -1.99
C ASP A 320 15.23 -2.32 -1.49
N VAL A 321 15.71 -1.07 -1.36
CA VAL A 321 17.10 -0.78 -1.00
C VAL A 321 17.40 -1.16 0.45
N SER A 322 16.48 -0.89 1.38
CA SER A 322 16.63 -1.22 2.80
C SER A 322 16.66 -2.73 3.01
N TYR A 323 15.82 -3.46 2.26
CA TYR A 323 15.85 -4.93 2.24
C TYR A 323 17.16 -5.47 1.67
N ALA A 324 17.67 -4.89 0.58
CA ALA A 324 18.95 -5.30 -0.02
C ALA A 324 20.11 -5.12 0.97
N ARG A 325 20.11 -4.01 1.74
CA ARG A 325 21.06 -3.73 2.83
C ARG A 325 21.02 -4.82 3.90
N VAL A 326 19.84 -5.10 4.43
CA VAL A 326 19.65 -6.11 5.50
C VAL A 326 20.00 -7.51 5.00
N LYS A 327 19.67 -7.86 3.76
CA LYS A 327 20.04 -9.13 3.14
C LYS A 327 21.56 -9.28 3.00
N TYR A 328 22.27 -8.20 2.71
CA TYR A 328 23.73 -8.18 2.75
C TYR A 328 24.23 -8.50 4.17
N GLY A 329 23.72 -7.82 5.19
CA GLY A 329 24.08 -8.07 6.60
C GLY A 329 23.83 -9.52 7.01
N TYR A 330 22.68 -10.08 6.64
CA TYR A 330 22.37 -11.50 6.89
C TYR A 330 23.36 -12.45 6.22
N LYS A 331 23.78 -12.18 4.97
CA LYS A 331 24.80 -12.99 4.30
C LYS A 331 26.18 -12.84 4.97
N LEU A 332 26.54 -11.65 5.38
CA LEU A 332 27.80 -11.39 6.10
C LEU A 332 27.83 -12.13 7.46
N ILE A 333 26.70 -12.21 8.18
CA ILE A 333 26.58 -12.96 9.43
C ILE A 333 26.66 -14.48 9.20
N THR A 334 25.93 -15.00 8.21
CA THR A 334 25.71 -16.45 8.07
C THR A 334 26.76 -17.15 7.19
N LYS A 335 27.39 -16.44 6.27
CA LYS A 335 28.33 -16.99 5.28
C LYS A 335 29.43 -15.99 4.94
N PRO A 336 30.25 -15.53 5.90
CA PRO A 336 31.20 -14.43 5.71
C PRO A 336 32.21 -14.64 4.57
N GLU A 337 32.67 -15.88 4.38
CA GLU A 337 33.68 -16.24 3.36
C GLU A 337 33.07 -16.53 1.98
N CYS A 338 31.74 -16.43 1.83
CA CYS A 338 31.08 -16.76 0.58
C CYS A 338 31.14 -15.58 -0.40
N SER A 339 31.49 -15.84 -1.66
CA SER A 339 31.40 -14.83 -2.74
C SER A 339 29.99 -14.23 -2.92
N CYS A 340 28.98 -14.84 -2.31
CA CYS A 340 27.62 -14.36 -2.28
C CYS A 340 27.48 -13.05 -1.45
N VAL A 341 28.41 -12.79 -0.51
CA VAL A 341 28.44 -11.55 0.29
C VAL A 341 28.78 -10.38 -0.63
N GLU A 342 29.86 -10.53 -1.40
CA GLU A 342 30.28 -9.49 -2.35
C GLU A 342 29.23 -9.22 -3.44
N LYS A 343 28.59 -10.29 -3.95
CA LYS A 343 27.46 -10.14 -4.89
C LYS A 343 26.31 -9.32 -4.30
N GLN A 344 25.98 -9.55 -3.03
CA GLN A 344 24.88 -8.85 -2.37
C GLN A 344 25.27 -7.40 -2.05
N LYS A 345 26.54 -7.12 -1.72
CA LYS A 345 27.08 -5.77 -1.56
C LYS A 345 26.94 -4.98 -2.87
N ASN A 346 27.41 -5.55 -3.97
CA ASN A 346 27.32 -4.95 -5.29
C ASN A 346 25.86 -4.74 -5.73
N HIS A 347 24.97 -5.64 -5.37
CA HIS A 347 23.53 -5.47 -5.63
C HIS A 347 22.97 -4.26 -4.86
N PHE A 348 23.25 -4.12 -3.56
CA PHE A 348 22.86 -2.94 -2.78
C PHE A 348 23.39 -1.64 -3.38
N LEU A 349 24.69 -1.58 -3.72
CA LEU A 349 25.29 -0.41 -4.32
C LEU A 349 24.67 -0.06 -5.70
N ALA A 350 24.39 -1.07 -6.52
CA ALA A 350 23.69 -0.84 -7.79
C ALA A 350 22.27 -0.27 -7.58
N MET A 351 21.56 -0.71 -6.56
CA MET A 351 20.23 -0.19 -6.22
C MET A 351 20.30 1.26 -5.74
N THR A 352 21.32 1.64 -4.95
CA THR A 352 21.50 3.05 -4.55
C THR A 352 21.79 3.95 -5.77
N GLU A 353 22.51 3.45 -6.77
CA GLU A 353 22.70 4.18 -8.04
C GLU A 353 21.42 4.33 -8.86
N GLU A 354 20.58 3.29 -8.90
CA GLU A 354 19.25 3.38 -9.53
C GLU A 354 18.34 4.37 -8.80
N LEU A 355 18.40 4.40 -7.46
CA LEU A 355 17.61 5.29 -6.62
C LEU A 355 17.92 6.77 -6.88
N LYS A 356 19.13 7.14 -7.34
CA LYS A 356 19.47 8.52 -7.74
C LYS A 356 18.53 9.09 -8.80
N LYS A 357 17.94 8.24 -9.63
CA LYS A 357 17.02 8.65 -10.70
C LYS A 357 15.57 8.72 -10.24
N SER A 358 15.28 8.34 -9.01
CA SER A 358 13.93 8.32 -8.43
C SER A 358 13.66 9.57 -7.59
N VAL A 359 12.40 9.75 -7.22
CA VAL A 359 11.98 10.79 -6.26
C VAL A 359 12.52 10.54 -4.85
N TYR A 360 12.94 9.33 -4.56
CA TYR A 360 13.46 8.89 -3.26
C TYR A 360 14.99 9.04 -3.15
N SER A 361 15.64 9.76 -4.07
CA SER A 361 17.10 9.98 -4.04
C SER A 361 17.59 10.61 -2.75
N PHE A 362 16.74 11.35 -2.03
CA PHE A 362 17.05 11.95 -0.73
C PHE A 362 17.31 10.91 0.38
N MET A 363 16.88 9.64 0.21
CA MET A 363 17.13 8.56 1.18
C MET A 363 18.53 7.95 1.05
N ILE A 364 19.27 8.21 -0.03
CA ILE A 364 20.56 7.56 -0.30
C ILE A 364 21.60 7.81 0.79
N PRO A 365 21.78 9.04 1.31
CA PRO A 365 22.75 9.28 2.39
C PRO A 365 22.46 8.45 3.63
N ASP A 366 21.19 8.31 3.99
CA ASP A 366 20.76 7.56 5.16
C ASP A 366 20.97 6.04 4.97
N GLU A 367 20.62 5.50 3.80
CA GLU A 367 20.83 4.09 3.49
C GLU A 367 22.31 3.70 3.45
N LEU A 368 23.17 4.59 2.96
CA LEU A 368 24.63 4.37 2.98
C LEU A 368 25.17 4.43 4.42
N ALA A 369 24.74 5.38 5.23
CA ALA A 369 25.13 5.48 6.64
C ALA A 369 24.71 4.22 7.41
N TYR A 370 23.46 3.78 7.26
CA TYR A 370 22.97 2.53 7.86
C TYR A 370 23.74 1.30 7.38
N PHE A 371 24.16 1.28 6.12
CA PHE A 371 24.96 0.20 5.59
C PHE A 371 26.32 0.13 6.30
N GLU A 372 27.03 1.26 6.44
CA GLU A 372 28.34 1.35 7.08
C GLU A 372 28.27 1.00 8.56
N GLU A 373 27.29 1.53 9.30
CA GLU A 373 27.06 1.22 10.71
C GLU A 373 26.81 -0.28 10.93
N MET A 374 25.94 -0.88 10.14
CA MET A 374 25.62 -2.29 10.21
C MET A 374 26.83 -3.18 9.88
N GLU A 375 27.57 -2.87 8.80
CA GLU A 375 28.75 -3.63 8.40
C GLU A 375 29.82 -3.57 9.50
N ALA A 376 30.07 -2.40 10.07
CA ALA A 376 31.02 -2.18 11.15
C ALA A 376 30.62 -2.98 12.43
N GLY A 377 29.34 -2.91 12.83
CA GLY A 377 28.82 -3.64 13.97
C GLY A 377 28.99 -5.15 13.84
N ILE A 378 28.62 -5.71 12.66
CA ILE A 378 28.76 -7.14 12.38
C ILE A 378 30.25 -7.58 12.44
N LYS A 379 31.15 -6.87 11.75
CA LYS A 379 32.58 -7.19 11.72
C LYS A 379 33.22 -7.13 13.10
N LYS A 380 32.87 -6.11 13.91
CA LYS A 380 33.34 -5.97 15.29
C LYS A 380 32.90 -7.17 16.16
N ALA A 381 31.62 -7.56 16.07
CA ALA A 381 31.11 -8.70 16.83
C ALA A 381 31.77 -10.02 16.43
N GLN A 382 31.98 -10.27 15.13
CA GLN A 382 32.68 -11.46 14.62
C GLN A 382 34.15 -11.52 15.08
N ALA A 383 34.85 -10.38 15.11
CA ALA A 383 36.20 -10.32 15.62
C ALA A 383 36.28 -10.68 17.11
N THR A 384 35.31 -10.22 17.91
CA THR A 384 35.23 -10.54 19.37
C THR A 384 34.91 -12.00 19.64
N GLN A 385 34.19 -12.69 18.77
CA GLN A 385 33.86 -14.12 18.91
C GLN A 385 35.01 -15.03 18.53
N ASN A 386 35.99 -14.55 17.75
CA ASN A 386 37.15 -15.29 17.29
C ASN A 386 38.38 -15.14 18.22
N THR A 387 38.29 -14.27 19.23
CA THR A 387 39.28 -14.09 20.31
C THR A 387 38.85 -14.78 21.58
#